data_1df6639d48f5207c0256f51e32ade70c
#
_entry.id   1df6639d48f5207c0256f51e32ade70c
#
_cell.length_a   1.000
_cell.length_b   1.000
_cell.length_c   1.000
_cell.angle_alpha   90.00
_cell.angle_beta   90.00
_cell.angle_gamma   90.00
#
_symmetry.space_group_name_H-M   'P 1'
#
loop_
_entity.id
_entity.type
_entity.pdbx_description
1 polymer ?
#
loop_
_entity_poly.entity_id
_entity_poly.type
_entity_poly.pdbx_seq_one_letter_code
_entity_poly.pdbx_strand_id
1 'polypeptide(L)'
;MEAKAAPRKADVPYSPAAERQLLASILNDELVALDQDVRYLTHDDFFLPESRAVWRAFTWLWAHDMEVTHTTVCHALAELHYIDALDRVVMPSGLTTEGFLLSMMSENYSSYGCGAWARIIREYATRRALIKQGTRMVQDGYGTAPEKWTSEYEGQF
;
A
#
# COMPACT_ATOMS: atom_id res chain seq x y z
N MET A 1 -4.21 16.11 -32.95
CA MET A 1 -4.18 15.11 -31.84
C MET A 1 -2.80 15.19 -31.20
N GLU A 2 -2.71 15.81 -30.05
CA GLU A 2 -1.46 15.77 -29.30
C GLU A 2 -1.25 14.36 -28.76
N ALA A 3 -0.11 13.74 -29.13
CA ALA A 3 0.30 12.49 -28.55
C ALA A 3 0.55 12.72 -27.06
N LYS A 4 -0.23 12.07 -26.21
CA LYS A 4 -0.04 12.12 -24.76
C LYS A 4 1.36 11.58 -24.48
N ALA A 5 2.22 12.40 -23.89
CA ALA A 5 3.58 12.01 -23.56
C ALA A 5 3.55 10.72 -22.70
N ALA A 6 4.50 9.79 -22.96
CA ALA A 6 4.63 8.60 -22.14
C ALA A 6 4.80 9.01 -20.66
N PRO A 7 4.13 8.36 -19.73
CA PRO A 7 4.22 8.70 -18.31
C PRO A 7 5.67 8.59 -17.83
N ARG A 8 6.14 9.59 -17.12
CA ARG A 8 7.46 9.57 -16.52
C ARG A 8 7.45 8.62 -15.32
N LYS A 9 8.61 8.11 -14.93
CA LYS A 9 8.77 7.22 -13.78
C LYS A 9 8.21 7.82 -12.46
N ALA A 10 8.07 9.17 -12.42
CA ALA A 10 7.44 9.91 -11.33
C ALA A 10 5.89 9.90 -11.35
N ASP A 11 5.29 9.41 -12.43
CA ASP A 11 3.83 9.42 -12.62
C ASP A 11 3.19 8.06 -12.31
N VAL A 12 3.82 7.26 -11.46
CA VAL A 12 3.26 5.98 -10.99
C VAL A 12 1.98 6.27 -10.21
N PRO A 13 0.85 5.63 -10.57
CA PRO A 13 -0.42 5.92 -9.91
C PRO A 13 -0.47 5.42 -8.46
N TYR A 14 -0.78 6.32 -7.54
CA TYR A 14 -1.06 6.03 -6.13
C TYR A 14 -1.81 7.20 -5.51
N SER A 15 -2.41 6.98 -4.36
CA SER A 15 -3.12 8.01 -3.60
C SER A 15 -2.65 8.03 -2.15
N PRO A 16 -1.73 8.95 -1.78
CA PRO A 16 -1.31 9.10 -0.38
C PRO A 16 -2.49 9.34 0.56
N ALA A 17 -3.45 10.16 0.12
CA ALA A 17 -4.63 10.48 0.91
C ALA A 17 -5.49 9.24 1.18
N ALA A 18 -5.76 8.40 0.18
CA ALA A 18 -6.55 7.19 0.35
C ALA A 18 -5.86 6.20 1.30
N GLU A 19 -4.54 5.97 1.12
CA GLU A 19 -3.76 5.08 1.98
C GLU A 19 -3.77 5.58 3.43
N ARG A 20 -3.50 6.86 3.64
CA ARG A 20 -3.45 7.46 4.97
C ARG A 20 -4.81 7.46 5.67
N GLN A 21 -5.88 7.82 4.95
CA GLN A 21 -7.24 7.85 5.51
C GLN A 21 -7.71 6.46 5.92
N LEU A 22 -7.44 5.44 5.11
CA LEU A 22 -7.82 4.07 5.45
C LEU A 22 -7.09 3.57 6.71
N LEU A 23 -5.77 3.76 6.77
CA LEU A 23 -4.96 3.34 7.91
C LEU A 23 -5.37 4.10 9.19
N ALA A 24 -5.61 5.39 9.09
CA ALA A 24 -6.12 6.20 10.20
C ALA A 24 -7.49 5.72 10.68
N SER A 25 -8.37 5.36 9.75
CA SER A 25 -9.69 4.83 10.07
C SER A 25 -9.60 3.53 10.87
N ILE A 26 -8.71 2.61 10.50
CA ILE A 26 -8.51 1.35 11.22
C ILE A 26 -7.88 1.59 12.60
N LEU A 27 -6.92 2.50 12.70
CA LEU A 27 -6.30 2.86 13.99
C LEU A 27 -7.31 3.46 14.98
N ASN A 28 -8.30 4.17 14.49
CA ASN A 28 -9.34 4.78 15.32
C ASN A 28 -10.55 3.87 15.53
N ASP A 29 -10.85 2.99 14.60
CA ASP A 29 -11.94 2.02 14.67
C ASP A 29 -11.55 0.73 13.93
N GLU A 30 -11.10 -0.26 14.68
CA GLU A 30 -10.66 -1.55 14.13
C GLU A 30 -11.76 -2.28 13.35
N LEU A 31 -13.04 -2.01 13.63
CA LEU A 31 -14.16 -2.63 12.91
C LEU A 31 -14.18 -2.24 11.42
N VAL A 32 -13.53 -1.16 11.03
CA VAL A 32 -13.33 -0.78 9.62
C VAL A 32 -12.67 -1.91 8.83
N ALA A 33 -11.80 -2.69 9.44
CA ALA A 33 -11.13 -3.82 8.80
C ALA A 33 -12.09 -4.94 8.37
N LEU A 34 -13.31 -4.98 8.91
CA LEU A 34 -14.35 -5.96 8.54
C LEU A 34 -15.12 -5.55 7.29
N ASP A 35 -14.98 -4.33 6.81
CA ASP A 35 -15.60 -3.88 5.56
C ASP A 35 -15.21 -4.81 4.40
N GLN A 36 -16.19 -5.11 3.53
CA GLN A 36 -16.00 -6.07 2.44
C GLN A 36 -14.89 -5.67 1.45
N ASP A 37 -14.65 -4.39 1.27
CA ASP A 37 -13.59 -3.91 0.36
C ASP A 37 -12.23 -3.82 1.07
N VAL A 38 -12.23 -3.55 2.37
CA VAL A 38 -11.01 -3.40 3.18
C VAL A 38 -10.35 -4.75 3.48
N ARG A 39 -11.12 -5.75 3.87
CA ARG A 39 -10.60 -7.05 4.32
C ARG A 39 -9.81 -7.84 3.28
N TYR A 40 -9.98 -7.53 2.00
CA TYR A 40 -9.26 -8.19 0.90
C TYR A 40 -7.99 -7.46 0.47
N LEU A 41 -7.68 -6.32 1.07
CA LEU A 41 -6.42 -5.63 0.80
C LEU A 41 -5.24 -6.43 1.35
N THR A 42 -4.12 -6.30 0.65
CA THR A 42 -2.83 -6.84 1.07
C THR A 42 -1.81 -5.71 1.16
N HIS A 43 -0.67 -5.95 1.78
CA HIS A 43 0.40 -4.95 1.86
C HIS A 43 0.91 -4.51 0.48
N ASP A 44 0.80 -5.37 -0.55
CA ASP A 44 1.21 -5.06 -1.92
C ASP A 44 0.28 -4.07 -2.63
N ASP A 45 -0.94 -3.89 -2.13
CA ASP A 45 -1.89 -2.91 -2.66
C ASP A 45 -1.49 -1.48 -2.30
N PHE A 46 -0.71 -1.29 -1.23
CA PHE A 46 -0.20 0.01 -0.81
C PHE A 46 1.09 0.35 -1.55
N PHE A 47 1.24 1.62 -1.91
CA PHE A 47 2.42 2.12 -2.61
C PHE A 47 3.48 2.66 -1.66
N LEU A 48 3.07 3.45 -0.66
CA LEU A 48 3.99 4.08 0.28
C LEU A 48 4.64 3.03 1.21
N PRO A 49 5.96 3.09 1.42
CA PRO A 49 6.65 2.16 2.31
C PRO A 49 6.09 2.15 3.73
N GLU A 50 5.77 3.32 4.27
CA GLU A 50 5.14 3.46 5.58
C GLU A 50 3.76 2.84 5.65
N SER A 51 2.96 2.97 4.61
CA SER A 51 1.63 2.34 4.53
C SER A 51 1.74 0.82 4.50
N ARG A 52 2.67 0.28 3.74
CA ARG A 52 2.96 -1.16 3.70
C ARG A 52 3.38 -1.71 5.06
N ALA A 53 4.28 -0.99 5.73
CA ALA A 53 4.76 -1.40 7.06
C ALA A 53 3.62 -1.42 8.07
N VAL A 54 2.80 -0.38 8.12
CA VAL A 54 1.64 -0.30 9.03
C VAL A 54 0.63 -1.40 8.71
N TRP A 55 0.32 -1.66 7.44
CA TRP A 55 -0.58 -2.75 7.06
C TRP A 55 -0.05 -4.13 7.48
N ARG A 56 1.23 -4.37 7.33
CA ARG A 56 1.87 -5.61 7.81
C ARG A 56 1.79 -5.73 9.32
N ALA A 57 1.93 -4.64 10.05
CA ALA A 57 1.73 -4.63 11.49
C ALA A 57 0.29 -4.99 11.87
N PHE A 58 -0.72 -4.47 11.18
CA PHE A 58 -2.12 -4.85 11.38
C PHE A 58 -2.33 -6.34 11.15
N THR A 59 -1.85 -6.88 10.04
CA THR A 59 -2.00 -8.31 9.73
C THR A 59 -1.27 -9.19 10.73
N TRP A 60 -0.12 -8.76 11.23
CA TRP A 60 0.60 -9.44 12.29
C TRP A 60 -0.21 -9.48 13.60
N LEU A 61 -0.80 -8.34 14.01
CA LEU A 61 -1.64 -8.25 15.20
C LEU A 61 -2.86 -9.16 15.10
N TRP A 62 -3.57 -9.13 13.98
CA TRP A 62 -4.73 -10.00 13.77
C TRP A 62 -4.36 -11.48 13.79
N ALA A 63 -3.21 -11.86 13.24
CA ALA A 63 -2.72 -13.23 13.29
C ALA A 63 -2.37 -13.70 14.71
N HIS A 64 -2.10 -12.77 15.62
CA HIS A 64 -1.78 -13.04 17.03
C HIS A 64 -2.95 -12.75 17.98
N ASP A 65 -4.17 -12.54 17.45
CA ASP A 65 -5.37 -12.18 18.21
C ASP A 65 -5.19 -10.97 19.14
N MET A 66 -4.43 -9.98 18.65
CA MET A 66 -4.15 -8.73 19.36
C MET A 66 -4.95 -7.57 18.79
N GLU A 67 -5.45 -6.72 19.68
CA GLU A 67 -6.16 -5.50 19.31
C GLU A 67 -5.24 -4.48 18.62
N VAL A 68 -5.79 -3.75 17.64
CA VAL A 68 -5.06 -2.71 16.91
C VAL A 68 -5.17 -1.38 17.66
N THR A 69 -4.07 -0.96 18.25
CA THR A 69 -3.88 0.36 18.87
C THR A 69 -2.53 0.91 18.42
N HIS A 70 -2.27 2.21 18.61
CA HIS A 70 -0.96 2.76 18.28
C HIS A 70 0.17 2.05 19.02
N THR A 71 -0.04 1.66 20.28
CA THR A 71 0.95 0.94 21.09
C THR A 71 1.21 -0.46 20.57
N THR A 72 0.16 -1.22 20.25
CA THR A 72 0.32 -2.58 19.71
C THR A 72 0.89 -2.56 18.30
N VAL A 73 0.57 -1.57 17.49
CA VAL A 73 1.19 -1.38 16.16
C VAL A 73 2.68 -1.12 16.30
N CYS A 74 3.12 -0.27 17.23
CA CYS A 74 4.55 -0.07 17.51
C CYS A 74 5.23 -1.37 17.94
N HIS A 75 4.58 -2.17 18.79
CA HIS A 75 5.08 -3.48 19.18
C HIS A 75 5.22 -4.42 17.96
N ALA A 76 4.19 -4.53 17.13
CA ALA A 76 4.24 -5.36 15.93
C ALA A 76 5.34 -4.91 14.94
N LEU A 77 5.50 -3.60 14.75
CA LEU A 77 6.58 -3.03 13.91
C LEU A 77 7.96 -3.38 14.46
N ALA A 78 8.14 -3.39 15.79
CA ALA A 78 9.38 -3.81 16.44
C ALA A 78 9.64 -5.30 16.21
N GLU A 79 8.65 -6.16 16.40
CA GLU A 79 8.74 -7.60 16.14
C GLU A 79 9.07 -7.92 14.67
N LEU A 80 8.55 -7.12 13.74
CA LEU A 80 8.82 -7.23 12.30
C LEU A 80 10.15 -6.57 11.88
N HIS A 81 10.87 -5.95 12.80
CA HIS A 81 12.12 -5.22 12.55
C HIS A 81 11.97 -4.04 11.56
N TYR A 82 10.84 -3.34 11.59
CA TYR A 82 10.54 -2.22 10.68
C TYR A 82 10.76 -0.84 11.29
N ILE A 83 10.99 -0.72 12.61
CA ILE A 83 11.07 0.58 13.29
C ILE A 83 12.19 1.45 12.71
N ASP A 84 13.40 0.94 12.55
CA ASP A 84 14.53 1.74 12.06
C ASP A 84 14.32 2.21 10.62
N ALA A 85 13.72 1.36 9.78
CA ALA A 85 13.41 1.71 8.40
C ALA A 85 12.31 2.76 8.33
N LEU A 86 11.29 2.62 9.17
CA LEU A 86 10.14 3.53 9.21
C LEU A 86 10.54 4.89 9.81
N ASP A 87 11.33 4.91 10.87
CA ASP A 87 11.87 6.14 11.44
C ASP A 87 12.65 6.95 10.39
N ARG A 88 13.43 6.31 9.54
CA ARG A 88 14.13 6.97 8.43
C ARG A 88 13.17 7.58 7.40
N VAL A 89 12.05 6.93 7.13
CA VAL A 89 11.04 7.43 6.19
C VAL A 89 10.29 8.63 6.76
N VAL A 90 9.98 8.64 8.05
CA VAL A 90 9.21 9.71 8.69
C VAL A 90 10.08 10.85 9.24
N MET A 91 11.38 10.64 9.41
CA MET A 91 12.34 11.62 9.95
C MET A 91 12.27 13.00 9.28
N PRO A 92 12.11 13.14 7.94
CA PRO A 92 11.99 14.45 7.29
C PRO A 92 10.85 15.31 7.83
N SER A 93 9.81 14.69 8.40
CA SER A 93 8.70 15.43 9.05
C SER A 93 8.98 15.79 10.51
N GLY A 94 10.12 15.36 11.07
CA GLY A 94 10.46 15.54 12.48
C GLY A 94 9.73 14.59 13.44
N LEU A 95 9.07 13.57 12.92
CA LEU A 95 8.31 12.59 13.69
C LEU A 95 9.10 11.30 13.90
N THR A 96 8.84 10.64 15.04
CA THR A 96 9.17 9.22 15.25
C THR A 96 8.07 8.36 14.66
N THR A 97 8.27 7.04 14.58
CA THR A 97 7.22 6.09 14.17
C THR A 97 5.97 6.24 15.03
N GLU A 98 6.10 6.32 16.36
CA GLU A 98 4.96 6.52 17.25
C GLU A 98 4.27 7.87 17.00
N GLY A 99 5.04 8.94 16.86
CA GLY A 99 4.51 10.26 16.53
C GLY A 99 3.78 10.30 15.20
N PHE A 100 4.26 9.56 14.21
CA PHE A 100 3.60 9.39 12.92
C PHE A 100 2.25 8.70 13.05
N LEU A 101 2.15 7.60 13.82
CA LEU A 101 0.89 6.90 14.07
C LEU A 101 -0.11 7.80 14.81
N LEU A 102 0.34 8.49 15.84
CA LEU A 102 -0.51 9.45 16.59
C LEU A 102 -0.99 10.60 15.70
N SER A 103 -0.12 11.10 14.82
CA SER A 103 -0.49 12.13 13.83
C SER A 103 -1.58 11.63 12.88
N MET A 104 -1.49 10.40 12.40
CA MET A 104 -2.56 9.80 11.59
C MET A 104 -3.88 9.70 12.35
N MET A 105 -3.85 9.26 13.60
CA MET A 105 -5.04 9.13 14.44
C MET A 105 -5.73 10.46 14.71
N SER A 106 -4.97 11.54 14.77
CA SER A 106 -5.50 12.90 15.02
C SER A 106 -6.10 13.56 13.80
N GLU A 107 -5.91 13.00 12.61
CA GLU A 107 -6.49 13.55 11.39
C GLU A 107 -8.00 13.33 11.32
N ASN A 108 -8.68 14.25 10.63
CA ASN A 108 -10.11 14.13 10.35
C ASN A 108 -10.32 12.92 9.42
N TYR A 109 -10.83 11.84 9.98
CA TYR A 109 -11.19 10.64 9.22
C TYR A 109 -12.69 10.37 9.31
N SER A 110 -13.22 9.67 8.33
CA SER A 110 -14.59 9.19 8.32
C SER A 110 -14.62 7.71 8.00
N SER A 111 -15.16 6.92 8.92
CA SER A 111 -15.37 5.49 8.70
C SER A 111 -16.34 5.21 7.55
N TYR A 112 -17.20 6.16 7.20
CA TYR A 112 -18.12 6.05 6.06
C TYR A 112 -17.39 5.95 4.71
N GLY A 113 -16.17 6.47 4.61
CA GLY A 113 -15.39 6.46 3.38
C GLY A 113 -14.47 5.26 3.22
N CYS A 114 -14.40 4.36 4.19
CA CYS A 114 -13.39 3.30 4.21
C CYS A 114 -13.45 2.37 3.00
N GLY A 115 -14.62 1.94 2.58
CA GLY A 115 -14.79 1.13 1.37
C GLY A 115 -14.38 1.86 0.10
N ALA A 116 -14.68 3.15 0.00
CA ALA A 116 -14.25 3.98 -1.13
C ALA A 116 -12.72 4.13 -1.16
N TRP A 117 -12.08 4.38 -0.03
CA TRP A 117 -10.62 4.44 0.05
C TRP A 117 -9.98 3.11 -0.33
N ALA A 118 -10.52 1.99 0.14
CA ALA A 118 -10.05 0.66 -0.21
C ALA A 118 -10.13 0.39 -1.71
N ARG A 119 -11.25 0.75 -2.36
CA ARG A 119 -11.41 0.62 -3.82
C ARG A 119 -10.40 1.48 -4.59
N ILE A 120 -10.15 2.72 -4.16
CA ILE A 120 -9.15 3.60 -4.76
C ILE A 120 -7.75 2.98 -4.66
N ILE A 121 -7.38 2.49 -3.48
CA ILE A 121 -6.09 1.83 -3.25
C ILE A 121 -5.94 0.63 -4.18
N ARG A 122 -6.96 -0.21 -4.29
CA ARG A 122 -6.95 -1.39 -5.14
C ARG A 122 -6.90 -1.06 -6.63
N GLU A 123 -7.63 -0.04 -7.06
CA GLU A 123 -7.59 0.43 -8.44
C GLU A 123 -6.18 0.89 -8.84
N TYR A 124 -5.54 1.70 -8.01
CA TYR A 124 -4.18 2.15 -8.27
C TYR A 124 -3.16 1.02 -8.21
N ALA A 125 -3.33 0.06 -7.31
CA ALA A 125 -2.50 -1.15 -7.26
C ALA A 125 -2.61 -1.96 -8.56
N THR A 126 -3.82 -2.11 -9.09
CA THR A 126 -4.06 -2.77 -10.38
C THR A 126 -3.38 -2.03 -11.52
N ARG A 127 -3.49 -0.70 -11.56
CA ARG A 127 -2.81 0.12 -12.58
C ARG A 127 -1.29 -0.04 -12.52
N ARG A 128 -0.71 -0.06 -11.32
CA ARG A 128 0.74 -0.30 -11.15
C ARG A 128 1.15 -1.68 -11.62
N ALA A 129 0.35 -2.70 -11.34
CA ALA A 129 0.61 -4.05 -11.81
C ALA A 129 0.59 -4.14 -13.35
N LEU A 130 -0.36 -3.47 -14.00
CA LEU A 130 -0.44 -3.39 -15.46
C LEU A 130 0.77 -2.66 -16.07
N ILE A 131 1.20 -1.57 -15.46
CA ILE A 131 2.41 -0.83 -15.90
C ILE A 131 3.64 -1.73 -15.79
N LYS A 132 3.81 -2.42 -14.66
CA LYS A 132 4.92 -3.33 -14.43
C LYS A 132 4.96 -4.46 -15.44
N GLN A 133 3.81 -5.08 -15.68
CA GLN A 133 3.66 -6.16 -16.65
C GLN A 133 3.93 -5.68 -18.07
N GLY A 134 3.35 -4.55 -18.47
CA GLY A 134 3.58 -3.96 -19.79
C GLY A 134 5.06 -3.58 -20.02
N THR A 135 5.70 -2.99 -19.03
CA THR A 135 7.15 -2.68 -19.08
C THR A 135 7.98 -3.94 -19.25
N ARG A 136 7.67 -4.99 -18.52
CA ARG A 136 8.33 -6.28 -18.63
C ARG A 136 8.16 -6.88 -20.04
N MET A 137 6.94 -6.87 -20.57
CA MET A 137 6.66 -7.35 -21.93
C MET A 137 7.47 -6.59 -22.98
N VAL A 138 7.55 -5.27 -22.87
CA VAL A 138 8.36 -4.45 -23.78
C VAL A 138 9.84 -4.82 -23.68
N GLN A 139 10.38 -4.94 -22.46
CA GLN A 139 11.78 -5.32 -22.24
C GLN A 139 12.09 -6.70 -22.81
N ASP A 140 11.21 -7.67 -22.57
CA ASP A 140 11.37 -9.03 -23.07
C ASP A 140 11.25 -9.08 -24.60
N GLY A 141 10.38 -8.24 -25.19
CA GLY A 141 10.25 -8.10 -26.64
C GLY A 141 11.54 -7.62 -27.32
N TYR A 142 12.35 -6.82 -26.63
CA TYR A 142 13.65 -6.37 -27.13
C TYR A 142 14.79 -7.37 -26.88
N GLY A 143 14.74 -8.16 -25.83
CA GLY A 143 15.89 -8.97 -25.38
C GLY A 143 15.65 -10.48 -25.28
N THR A 144 14.40 -10.96 -25.39
CA THR A 144 14.04 -12.36 -25.22
C THR A 144 13.76 -13.05 -26.55
N ALA A 145 14.21 -14.31 -26.68
CA ALA A 145 13.88 -15.13 -27.86
C ALA A 145 12.36 -15.33 -28.02
N PRO A 146 11.81 -15.30 -29.25
CA PRO A 146 10.36 -15.38 -29.46
C PRO A 146 9.67 -16.57 -28.80
N GLU A 147 10.29 -17.74 -28.81
CA GLU A 147 9.71 -18.96 -28.19
C GLU A 147 9.54 -18.79 -26.68
N LYS A 148 10.53 -18.23 -26.00
CA LYS A 148 10.45 -17.96 -24.58
C LYS A 148 9.40 -16.90 -24.26
N TRP A 149 9.34 -15.86 -25.09
CA TRP A 149 8.35 -14.80 -24.93
C TRP A 149 6.93 -15.36 -25.02
N THR A 150 6.63 -16.16 -26.03
CA THR A 150 5.31 -16.78 -26.24
C THR A 150 4.93 -17.66 -25.06
N SER A 151 5.80 -18.56 -24.64
CA SER A 151 5.51 -19.47 -23.53
C SER A 151 5.30 -18.76 -22.18
N GLU A 152 5.93 -17.61 -21.98
CA GLU A 152 5.80 -16.84 -20.75
C GLU A 152 4.47 -16.04 -20.67
N TYR A 153 3.97 -15.57 -21.81
CA TYR A 153 2.80 -14.70 -21.85
C TYR A 153 1.50 -15.38 -22.29
N GLU A 154 1.54 -16.51 -22.94
CA GLU A 154 0.32 -17.26 -23.33
C GLU A 154 -0.58 -17.63 -22.15
N GLY A 155 -0.05 -17.88 -20.97
CA GLY A 155 -0.79 -18.20 -19.77
C GLY A 155 -1.38 -17.00 -19.03
N GLN A 156 -1.17 -15.75 -19.53
CA GLN A 156 -1.60 -14.51 -18.86
C GLN A 156 -2.80 -13.84 -19.51
N PHE A 157 -3.28 -14.36 -20.63
CA PHE A 157 -4.39 -13.79 -21.41
C PHE A 157 -5.59 -14.72 -21.45
#